data_1440ac9c78d648979972de0982b29c27
#
_entry.id   1440ac9c78d648979972de0982b29c27
#
_cell.length_a   1.000
_cell.length_b   1.000
_cell.length_c   1.000
_cell.angle_alpha   90.00
_cell.angle_beta   90.00
_cell.angle_gamma   90.00
#
_symmetry.space_group_name_H-M   'P 1'
#
loop_
_entity.id
_entity.type
_entity.pdbx_description
1 polymer ?
#
loop_
_entity_poly.entity_id
_entity_poly.type
_entity_poly.pdbx_seq_one_letter_code
_entity_poly.pdbx_strand_id
1 'polypeptide(L)'
;MAQKAYDAVFGERVREGGATGRAGTGLRARGPPWGGGLESCMTDETSRFADTLEAGGTTYTYYPVAGIPGSETLPYALTVLLENALRNAESPEEAEELAGRIVAAGNAGEVGSEVEFSPARVLFQDFTGVPVFVDFAVMREACAELGGDPAKINPQIPCDLVIDHSVIADAAGCAGALEQNMGLEFARNKERYDFLKWSQQSFDNVRIVPPGAGICHQLNIEQFAHVVMTSDDAGVARADGERPVAYFDTLVGTDSHTPTANGIGVLGWGVGGIEAEAAALGQPITTLVPRVVGVR
;
A
#
# COMPACT_ATOMS: atom_id res chain seq x y z
N MET A 1 12.39 18.23 23.70
CA MET A 1 13.58 17.45 23.28
C MET A 1 13.22 16.32 22.31
N ALA A 2 12.20 15.52 22.58
CA ALA A 2 11.77 14.45 21.67
C ALA A 2 11.46 14.97 20.25
N GLN A 3 10.76 16.10 20.12
CA GLN A 3 10.50 16.73 18.81
C GLN A 3 11.78 17.17 18.09
N LYS A 4 12.80 17.66 18.80
CA LYS A 4 14.09 18.03 18.19
C LYS A 4 14.89 16.82 17.71
N ALA A 5 14.81 15.70 18.45
CA ALA A 5 15.42 14.44 18.03
C ALA A 5 14.70 13.88 16.79
N TYR A 6 13.38 13.96 16.77
CA TYR A 6 12.54 13.65 15.62
C TYR A 6 12.93 14.47 14.39
N ASP A 7 12.92 15.80 14.49
CA ASP A 7 13.23 16.71 13.39
C ASP A 7 14.67 16.54 12.89
N ALA A 8 15.60 16.16 13.79
CA ALA A 8 16.99 15.88 13.44
C ALA A 8 17.18 14.58 12.64
N VAL A 9 16.40 13.54 12.94
CA VAL A 9 16.52 12.23 12.33
C VAL A 9 15.64 12.12 11.07
N PHE A 10 14.38 12.55 11.13
CA PHE A 10 13.39 12.31 10.08
C PHE A 10 12.93 13.56 9.30
N GLY A 11 13.25 14.78 9.79
CA GLY A 11 12.89 16.04 9.13
C GLY A 11 11.40 16.43 9.26
N GLU A 12 11.04 17.66 8.83
CA GLU A 12 9.72 18.25 9.00
C GLU A 12 8.59 17.66 8.13
N ARG A 13 8.87 16.69 7.27
CA ARG A 13 7.93 16.23 6.22
C ARG A 13 6.68 15.49 6.71
N VAL A 14 6.60 15.09 7.97
CA VAL A 14 5.44 14.34 8.49
C VAL A 14 4.25 15.26 8.90
N ARG A 15 4.44 16.58 8.90
CA ARG A 15 3.37 17.52 9.30
C ARG A 15 2.45 18.01 8.21
N GLU A 16 2.77 17.75 6.94
CA GLU A 16 1.95 18.23 5.82
C GLU A 16 1.46 17.06 4.96
N GLY A 17 0.44 16.37 5.44
CA GLY A 17 -0.47 15.58 4.63
C GLY A 17 -1.44 16.49 3.86
N GLY A 18 -0.94 17.55 3.26
CA GLY A 18 -1.64 18.47 2.41
C GLY A 18 -0.92 18.57 1.07
N ALA A 19 -1.63 18.25 -0.01
CA ALA A 19 -1.16 18.30 -1.38
C ALA A 19 -0.36 19.59 -1.68
N THR A 20 0.95 19.46 -1.85
CA THR A 20 1.73 20.45 -2.58
C THR A 20 2.62 19.73 -3.58
N GLY A 21 2.16 19.74 -4.84
CA GLY A 21 2.94 19.30 -5.98
C GLY A 21 4.26 20.05 -6.06
N ARG A 22 5.36 19.32 -6.12
CA ARG A 22 6.61 19.83 -6.65
C ARG A 22 6.67 19.49 -8.12
N ALA A 23 6.68 20.55 -8.94
CA ALA A 23 7.09 20.46 -10.32
C ALA A 23 8.54 19.97 -10.39
N GLY A 24 8.74 18.69 -10.67
CA GLY A 24 10.01 18.09 -11.02
C GLY A 24 10.20 18.17 -12.52
N THR A 25 11.31 18.75 -12.93
CA THR A 25 11.78 18.88 -14.31
C THR A 25 11.86 17.50 -14.98
N GLY A 26 11.19 17.39 -16.13
CA GLY A 26 11.01 16.14 -16.87
C GLY A 26 12.30 15.42 -17.28
N LEU A 27 12.35 14.18 -16.87
CA LEU A 27 13.12 13.12 -17.52
C LEU A 27 12.13 11.98 -17.76
N ARG A 28 11.76 11.76 -19.02
CA ARG A 28 10.95 10.62 -19.43
C ARG A 28 11.71 9.33 -19.15
N ALA A 29 11.39 8.65 -18.06
CA ALA A 29 11.84 7.29 -17.83
C ALA A 29 10.97 6.34 -18.68
N ARG A 30 11.58 5.55 -19.55
CA ARG A 30 10.92 4.40 -20.19
C ARG A 30 10.88 3.28 -19.15
N GLY A 31 9.72 2.67 -18.95
CA GLY A 31 9.52 1.56 -18.01
C GLY A 31 10.39 0.34 -18.29
N PRO A 32 10.61 -0.54 -17.30
CA PRO A 32 11.44 -1.73 -17.42
C PRO A 32 10.78 -2.82 -18.28
N PRO A 33 11.56 -3.69 -18.94
CA PRO A 33 11.06 -4.74 -19.82
C PRO A 33 10.34 -5.93 -19.12
N TRP A 34 10.17 -5.86 -17.79
CA TRP A 34 9.33 -6.79 -16.99
C TRP A 34 8.05 -6.13 -16.52
N GLY A 35 7.74 -4.95 -17.04
CA GLY A 35 6.64 -4.14 -16.56
C GLY A 35 5.30 -4.63 -17.08
N GLY A 36 4.70 -5.57 -16.42
CA GLY A 36 3.26 -5.60 -16.21
C GLY A 36 2.87 -4.55 -15.15
N GLY A 37 3.57 -3.42 -15.08
CA GLY A 37 3.17 -2.26 -14.31
C GLY A 37 2.13 -1.48 -15.09
N LEU A 38 1.23 -0.83 -14.41
CA LEU A 38 0.07 0.00 -14.79
C LEU A 38 0.13 0.83 -16.11
N GLU A 39 1.22 0.74 -16.90
CA GLU A 39 1.31 1.20 -18.28
C GLU A 39 0.78 0.16 -19.29
N SER A 40 0.42 -1.06 -18.85
CA SER A 40 -0.21 -2.03 -19.72
C SER A 40 -1.63 -1.61 -20.04
N CYS A 41 -1.72 -0.86 -21.11
CA CYS A 41 -2.83 -0.92 -22.03
C CYS A 41 -4.23 -0.89 -21.39
N MET A 42 -4.66 0.28 -20.90
CA MET A 42 -6.09 0.56 -21.00
C MET A 42 -6.41 0.63 -22.50
N THR A 43 -6.54 -0.54 -23.11
CA THR A 43 -7.18 -0.63 -24.42
C THR A 43 -8.62 -0.17 -24.22
N ASP A 44 -9.19 0.48 -25.24
CA ASP A 44 -10.56 1.00 -25.27
C ASP A 44 -11.62 -0.08 -24.87
N GLU A 45 -11.23 -1.34 -24.83
CA GLU A 45 -12.07 -2.50 -24.53
C GLU A 45 -12.23 -2.81 -23.02
N THR A 46 -11.24 -2.58 -22.16
CA THR A 46 -11.41 -2.70 -20.70
C THR A 46 -12.31 -1.60 -20.14
N SER A 47 -12.54 -0.55 -20.91
CA SER A 47 -13.43 0.56 -20.57
C SER A 47 -14.91 0.16 -20.34
N ARG A 48 -15.35 -1.02 -20.75
CA ARG A 48 -16.76 -1.45 -20.57
C ARG A 48 -17.16 -1.68 -19.10
N PHE A 49 -16.19 -1.91 -18.21
CA PHE A 49 -16.40 -2.05 -16.77
C PHE A 49 -16.13 -0.74 -16.02
N ALA A 50 -15.62 0.26 -16.70
CA ALA A 50 -15.30 1.55 -16.11
C ALA A 50 -16.45 2.55 -16.31
N ASP A 51 -16.64 3.42 -15.33
CA ASP A 51 -17.57 4.55 -15.39
C ASP A 51 -16.88 5.81 -14.81
N THR A 52 -17.55 6.94 -14.84
CA THR A 52 -17.00 8.19 -14.35
C THR A 52 -17.77 8.74 -13.17
N LEU A 53 -17.03 9.30 -12.20
CA LEU A 53 -17.57 9.94 -11.00
C LEU A 53 -17.00 11.36 -10.88
N GLU A 54 -17.87 12.34 -10.65
CA GLU A 54 -17.43 13.70 -10.33
C GLU A 54 -17.44 13.92 -8.82
N ALA A 55 -16.29 14.30 -8.26
CA ALA A 55 -16.14 14.65 -6.86
C ALA A 55 -15.13 15.79 -6.68
N GLY A 56 -15.47 16.79 -5.89
CA GLY A 56 -14.58 17.91 -5.59
C GLY A 56 -14.12 18.74 -6.83
N GLY A 57 -14.85 18.68 -7.93
CA GLY A 57 -14.50 19.36 -9.19
C GLY A 57 -13.52 18.55 -10.06
N THR A 58 -13.22 17.30 -9.70
CA THR A 58 -12.40 16.37 -10.48
C THR A 58 -13.26 15.21 -10.95
N THR A 59 -13.08 14.80 -12.21
CA THR A 59 -13.72 13.63 -12.78
C THR A 59 -12.77 12.44 -12.64
N TYR A 60 -13.23 11.40 -11.97
CA TYR A 60 -12.49 10.15 -11.73
C TYR A 60 -13.04 9.04 -12.62
N THR A 61 -12.18 8.12 -13.04
CA THR A 61 -12.59 6.79 -13.53
C THR A 61 -12.75 5.86 -12.33
N TYR A 62 -13.78 5.03 -12.31
CA TYR A 62 -13.98 3.99 -11.28
C TYR A 62 -14.61 2.74 -11.87
N TYR A 63 -14.64 1.65 -11.12
CA TYR A 63 -15.16 0.35 -11.57
C TYR A 63 -16.40 -0.03 -10.76
N PRO A 64 -17.62 0.28 -11.25
CA PRO A 64 -18.86 0.03 -10.51
C PRO A 64 -19.12 -1.47 -10.39
N VAL A 65 -19.30 -1.94 -9.16
CA VAL A 65 -19.61 -3.34 -8.86
C VAL A 65 -21.11 -3.62 -8.99
N ALA A 66 -21.95 -2.59 -8.75
CA ALA A 66 -23.41 -2.72 -8.78
C ALA A 66 -24.00 -3.13 -10.14
N GLY A 67 -23.23 -2.99 -11.23
CA GLY A 67 -23.64 -3.44 -12.57
C GLY A 67 -23.35 -4.91 -12.86
N ILE A 68 -22.66 -5.62 -11.98
CA ILE A 68 -22.31 -7.04 -12.17
C ILE A 68 -23.44 -7.93 -11.68
N PRO A 69 -24.03 -8.78 -12.54
CA PRO A 69 -25.14 -9.65 -12.13
C PRO A 69 -24.80 -10.55 -10.95
N GLY A 70 -25.59 -10.51 -9.90
CA GLY A 70 -25.41 -11.31 -8.68
C GLY A 70 -24.47 -10.69 -7.65
N SER A 71 -23.96 -9.49 -7.87
CA SER A 71 -23.12 -8.77 -6.91
C SER A 71 -23.90 -8.16 -5.75
N GLU A 72 -25.21 -8.00 -5.88
CA GLU A 72 -26.11 -7.31 -4.94
C GLU A 72 -26.17 -7.98 -3.56
N THR A 73 -25.83 -9.27 -3.51
CA THR A 73 -25.87 -10.10 -2.28
C THR A 73 -24.51 -10.41 -1.73
N LEU A 74 -23.45 -9.91 -2.36
CA LEU A 74 -22.08 -10.15 -1.92
C LEU A 74 -21.78 -9.47 -0.57
N PRO A 75 -21.04 -10.16 0.34
CA PRO A 75 -20.42 -9.50 1.47
C PRO A 75 -19.48 -8.38 1.03
N TYR A 76 -19.37 -7.30 1.80
CA TYR A 76 -18.53 -6.13 1.46
C TYR A 76 -17.07 -6.50 1.12
N ALA A 77 -16.47 -7.46 1.82
CA ALA A 77 -15.11 -7.92 1.52
C ALA A 77 -14.99 -8.48 0.09
N LEU A 78 -16.00 -9.23 -0.38
CA LEU A 78 -16.02 -9.75 -1.75
C LEU A 78 -16.38 -8.66 -2.78
N THR A 79 -17.14 -7.64 -2.38
CA THR A 79 -17.39 -6.47 -3.23
C THR A 79 -16.09 -5.71 -3.52
N VAL A 80 -15.24 -5.52 -2.51
CA VAL A 80 -13.93 -4.90 -2.67
C VAL A 80 -13.00 -5.77 -3.54
N LEU A 81 -13.00 -7.09 -3.31
CA LEU A 81 -12.21 -8.03 -4.13
C LEU A 81 -12.69 -8.04 -5.59
N LEU A 82 -14.00 -7.95 -5.83
CA LEU A 82 -14.57 -7.86 -7.17
C LEU A 82 -14.15 -6.57 -7.90
N GLU A 83 -14.22 -5.42 -7.22
CA GLU A 83 -13.71 -4.16 -7.80
C GLU A 83 -12.24 -4.27 -8.17
N ASN A 84 -11.42 -4.84 -7.26
CA ASN A 84 -10.00 -5.03 -7.48
C ASN A 84 -9.72 -5.90 -8.71
N ALA A 85 -10.46 -7.00 -8.87
CA ALA A 85 -10.36 -7.88 -10.03
C ALA A 85 -10.75 -7.18 -11.34
N LEU A 86 -11.87 -6.43 -11.35
CA LEU A 86 -12.31 -5.69 -12.54
C LEU A 86 -11.30 -4.62 -12.98
N ARG A 87 -10.68 -3.96 -12.02
CA ARG A 87 -9.73 -2.87 -12.25
C ARG A 87 -8.37 -3.35 -12.76
N ASN A 88 -7.92 -4.52 -12.32
CA ASN A 88 -6.58 -5.03 -12.62
C ASN A 88 -6.57 -6.13 -13.70
N ALA A 89 -7.72 -6.55 -14.23
CA ALA A 89 -7.77 -7.54 -15.31
C ALA A 89 -7.06 -7.02 -16.56
N GLU A 90 -6.35 -7.91 -17.23
CA GLU A 90 -5.61 -7.60 -18.46
C GLU A 90 -6.52 -7.50 -19.70
N SER A 91 -7.73 -8.10 -19.61
CA SER A 91 -8.73 -8.08 -20.69
C SER A 91 -10.16 -8.07 -20.15
N PRO A 92 -11.14 -7.65 -20.97
CA PRO A 92 -12.56 -7.71 -20.60
C PRO A 92 -13.05 -9.13 -20.33
N GLU A 93 -12.53 -10.11 -21.07
CA GLU A 93 -12.88 -11.53 -20.93
C GLU A 93 -12.40 -12.06 -19.59
N GLU A 94 -11.19 -11.71 -19.20
CA GLU A 94 -10.64 -12.05 -17.89
C GLU A 94 -11.44 -11.37 -16.75
N ALA A 95 -11.79 -10.10 -16.92
CA ALA A 95 -12.63 -9.39 -15.95
C ALA A 95 -13.98 -10.10 -15.75
N GLU A 96 -14.63 -10.55 -16.82
CA GLU A 96 -15.89 -11.33 -16.73
C GLU A 96 -15.68 -12.67 -16.04
N GLU A 97 -14.62 -13.37 -16.36
CA GLU A 97 -14.31 -14.67 -15.76
C GLU A 97 -14.06 -14.53 -14.26
N LEU A 98 -13.19 -13.57 -13.85
CA LEU A 98 -12.91 -13.29 -12.44
C LEU A 98 -14.15 -12.84 -11.68
N ALA A 99 -14.95 -11.95 -12.27
CA ALA A 99 -16.22 -11.54 -11.69
C ALA A 99 -17.16 -12.73 -11.48
N GLY A 100 -17.32 -13.59 -12.47
CA GLY A 100 -18.13 -14.80 -12.37
C GLY A 100 -17.68 -15.73 -11.26
N ARG A 101 -16.38 -15.94 -11.08
CA ARG A 101 -15.80 -16.77 -10.02
C ARG A 101 -16.09 -16.19 -8.63
N ILE A 102 -15.86 -14.89 -8.45
CA ILE A 102 -16.06 -14.21 -7.15
C ILE A 102 -17.55 -14.22 -6.78
N VAL A 103 -18.43 -13.87 -7.72
CA VAL A 103 -19.88 -13.83 -7.50
C VAL A 103 -20.43 -15.24 -7.18
N ALA A 104 -20.01 -16.26 -7.93
CA ALA A 104 -20.45 -17.63 -7.70
C ALA A 104 -20.07 -18.14 -6.31
N ALA A 105 -18.81 -17.97 -5.91
CA ALA A 105 -18.32 -18.39 -4.59
C ALA A 105 -19.00 -17.61 -3.45
N GLY A 106 -19.14 -16.29 -3.60
CA GLY A 106 -19.77 -15.43 -2.61
C GLY A 106 -21.25 -15.79 -2.37
N ASN A 107 -21.99 -16.02 -3.42
CA ASN A 107 -23.41 -16.38 -3.33
C ASN A 107 -23.63 -17.82 -2.85
N ALA A 108 -22.72 -18.73 -3.13
CA ALA A 108 -22.73 -20.07 -2.57
C ALA A 108 -22.31 -20.08 -1.08
N GLY A 109 -21.62 -19.05 -0.60
CA GLY A 109 -21.05 -19.02 0.75
C GLY A 109 -19.93 -20.06 0.94
N GLU A 110 -19.18 -20.33 -0.11
CA GLU A 110 -18.11 -21.33 -0.17
C GLU A 110 -16.77 -20.67 -0.51
N VAL A 111 -15.67 -21.40 -0.31
CA VAL A 111 -14.36 -21.00 -0.78
C VAL A 111 -14.32 -21.19 -2.31
N GLY A 112 -13.94 -20.13 -3.03
CA GLY A 112 -13.85 -20.18 -4.49
C GLY A 112 -12.47 -20.60 -5.01
N SER A 113 -12.29 -20.42 -6.31
CA SER A 113 -11.01 -20.63 -7.00
C SER A 113 -10.01 -19.50 -6.70
N GLU A 114 -8.79 -19.66 -7.19
CA GLU A 114 -7.74 -18.64 -7.10
C GLU A 114 -8.11 -17.39 -7.90
N VAL A 115 -7.78 -16.25 -7.31
CA VAL A 115 -7.85 -14.93 -7.94
C VAL A 115 -6.59 -14.15 -7.58
N GLU A 116 -6.22 -13.23 -8.43
CA GLU A 116 -5.15 -12.28 -8.15
C GLU A 116 -5.71 -11.05 -7.45
N PHE A 117 -4.96 -10.57 -6.46
CA PHE A 117 -5.29 -9.40 -5.67
C PHE A 117 -4.12 -8.43 -5.66
N SER A 118 -4.34 -7.22 -6.12
CA SER A 118 -3.36 -6.14 -6.12
C SER A 118 -3.71 -5.14 -5.01
N PRO A 119 -3.01 -5.17 -3.85
CA PRO A 119 -3.30 -4.26 -2.75
C PRO A 119 -3.00 -2.81 -3.14
N ALA A 120 -3.76 -1.87 -2.56
CA ALA A 120 -3.54 -0.45 -2.79
C ALA A 120 -2.27 0.06 -2.09
N ARG A 121 -1.84 -0.60 -1.02
CA ARG A 121 -0.63 -0.25 -0.25
C ARG A 121 -0.17 -1.38 0.67
N VAL A 122 1.05 -1.22 1.20
CA VAL A 122 1.66 -2.14 2.16
C VAL A 122 1.96 -1.41 3.46
N LEU A 123 1.63 -2.03 4.60
CA LEU A 123 1.99 -1.55 5.92
C LEU A 123 3.01 -2.49 6.58
N PHE A 124 4.14 -1.94 6.92
CA PHE A 124 5.22 -2.65 7.59
C PHE A 124 5.32 -2.24 9.07
N GLN A 125 5.53 -3.20 9.94
CA GLN A 125 6.13 -2.95 11.25
C GLN A 125 7.66 -3.11 11.16
N ASP A 126 8.39 -2.64 12.15
CA ASP A 126 9.84 -2.48 12.02
C ASP A 126 10.67 -3.78 12.11
N PHE A 127 10.16 -4.88 12.68
CA PHE A 127 10.90 -6.15 12.68
C PHE A 127 10.91 -6.83 11.31
N THR A 128 9.81 -6.78 10.60
CA THR A 128 9.63 -7.47 9.31
C THR A 128 9.77 -6.52 8.11
N GLY A 129 9.58 -5.22 8.31
CA GLY A 129 9.69 -4.22 7.25
C GLY A 129 11.12 -3.78 6.97
N VAL A 130 11.96 -3.61 8.00
CA VAL A 130 13.36 -3.22 7.78
C VAL A 130 14.10 -4.19 6.85
N PRO A 131 13.99 -5.53 6.99
CA PRO A 131 14.58 -6.47 6.03
C PRO A 131 14.15 -6.22 4.58
N VAL A 132 12.88 -5.93 4.31
CA VAL A 132 12.39 -5.66 2.95
C VAL A 132 13.08 -4.43 2.34
N PHE A 133 13.29 -3.36 3.11
CA PHE A 133 14.05 -2.20 2.62
C PHE A 133 15.53 -2.51 2.41
N VAL A 134 16.12 -3.45 3.18
CA VAL A 134 17.47 -3.96 2.92
C VAL A 134 17.50 -4.71 1.58
N ASP A 135 16.50 -5.54 1.33
CA ASP A 135 16.39 -6.29 0.07
C ASP A 135 16.24 -5.33 -1.12
N PHE A 136 15.45 -4.27 -1.03
CA PHE A 136 15.40 -3.22 -2.06
C PHE A 136 16.76 -2.54 -2.30
N ALA A 137 17.53 -2.30 -1.24
CA ALA A 137 18.88 -1.74 -1.38
C ALA A 137 19.82 -2.71 -2.11
N VAL A 138 19.79 -3.99 -1.76
CA VAL A 138 20.57 -5.04 -2.42
C VAL A 138 20.15 -5.24 -3.87
N MET A 139 18.84 -5.19 -4.16
CA MET A 139 18.34 -5.23 -5.54
C MET A 139 18.88 -4.06 -6.37
N ARG A 140 19.00 -2.86 -5.81
CA ARG A 140 19.63 -1.70 -6.49
C ARG A 140 21.08 -1.95 -6.80
N GLU A 141 21.84 -2.52 -5.86
CA GLU A 141 23.24 -2.88 -6.07
C GLU A 141 23.37 -3.91 -7.20
N ALA A 142 22.60 -5.00 -7.13
CA ALA A 142 22.59 -6.02 -8.17
C ALA A 142 22.18 -5.47 -9.55
N CYS A 143 21.18 -4.58 -9.59
CA CYS A 143 20.76 -3.92 -10.81
C CYS A 143 21.91 -3.10 -11.42
N ALA A 144 22.65 -2.35 -10.60
CA ALA A 144 23.80 -1.57 -11.05
C ALA A 144 24.94 -2.47 -11.57
N GLU A 145 25.24 -3.57 -10.88
CA GLU A 145 26.26 -4.55 -11.30
C GLU A 145 25.91 -5.20 -12.66
N LEU A 146 24.63 -5.41 -12.91
CA LEU A 146 24.12 -5.92 -14.19
C LEU A 146 24.03 -4.84 -15.28
N GLY A 147 24.43 -3.61 -15.00
CA GLY A 147 24.40 -2.48 -15.95
C GLY A 147 23.00 -1.86 -16.13
N GLY A 148 22.06 -2.16 -15.25
CA GLY A 148 20.73 -1.55 -15.22
C GLY A 148 20.72 -0.21 -14.48
N ASP A 149 19.55 0.44 -14.46
CA ASP A 149 19.34 1.68 -13.72
C ASP A 149 18.76 1.37 -12.32
N PRO A 150 19.53 1.55 -11.23
CA PRO A 150 19.09 1.27 -9.86
C PRO A 150 17.86 2.09 -9.44
N ALA A 151 17.64 3.26 -10.05
CA ALA A 151 16.50 4.11 -9.73
C ALA A 151 15.14 3.46 -10.10
N LYS A 152 15.16 2.44 -10.95
CA LYS A 152 13.95 1.67 -11.31
C LYS A 152 13.49 0.71 -10.20
N ILE A 153 14.34 0.39 -9.25
CA ILE A 153 13.97 -0.43 -8.09
C ILE A 153 13.36 0.50 -7.04
N ASN A 154 12.05 0.58 -7.07
CA ASN A 154 11.23 1.37 -6.14
C ASN A 154 9.92 0.62 -5.83
N PRO A 155 9.34 0.82 -4.65
CA PRO A 155 7.95 0.45 -4.41
C PRO A 155 7.02 1.09 -5.45
N GLN A 156 6.19 0.26 -6.06
CA GLN A 156 5.20 0.68 -7.07
C GLN A 156 3.91 1.19 -6.44
N ILE A 157 3.68 0.83 -5.18
CA ILE A 157 2.53 1.25 -4.36
C ILE A 157 3.02 1.87 -3.06
N PRO A 158 2.22 2.69 -2.36
CA PRO A 158 2.59 3.28 -1.09
C PRO A 158 2.99 2.23 -0.05
N CYS A 159 4.14 2.44 0.57
CA CYS A 159 4.71 1.62 1.62
C CYS A 159 4.92 2.44 2.88
N ASP A 160 4.16 2.12 3.92
CA ASP A 160 4.28 2.76 5.23
C ASP A 160 5.00 1.82 6.20
N LEU A 161 6.06 2.29 6.85
CA LEU A 161 6.74 1.55 7.91
C LEU A 161 6.59 2.31 9.22
N VAL A 162 6.07 1.63 10.25
CA VAL A 162 5.92 2.19 11.60
C VAL A 162 6.87 1.50 12.57
N ILE A 163 7.66 2.30 13.30
CA ILE A 163 8.59 1.81 14.32
C ILE A 163 7.84 1.76 15.65
N ASP A 164 7.43 0.57 16.06
CA ASP A 164 6.69 0.35 17.30
C ASP A 164 7.01 -0.97 18.01
N HIS A 165 7.18 -2.05 17.28
CA HIS A 165 7.35 -3.39 17.83
C HIS A 165 8.70 -3.59 18.53
N SER A 166 9.74 -2.87 18.14
CA SER A 166 11.07 -2.94 18.74
C SER A 166 11.27 -1.98 19.90
N VAL A 167 10.34 -1.07 20.15
CA VAL A 167 10.47 -0.04 21.20
C VAL A 167 10.38 -0.65 22.59
N ILE A 168 11.35 -0.34 23.44
CA ILE A 168 11.46 -0.85 24.80
C ILE A 168 11.27 0.27 25.81
N ALA A 169 10.47 0.02 26.84
CA ALA A 169 10.34 0.92 27.99
C ALA A 169 11.36 0.52 29.07
N ASP A 170 12.53 1.15 29.06
CA ASP A 170 13.59 0.94 30.07
C ASP A 170 13.26 1.64 31.40
N ALA A 171 12.55 2.78 31.36
CA ALA A 171 12.11 3.52 32.53
C ALA A 171 10.59 3.63 32.52
N ALA A 172 9.97 3.47 33.72
CA ALA A 172 8.53 3.57 33.89
C ALA A 172 8.19 4.16 35.25
N GLY A 173 7.00 4.78 35.34
CA GLY A 173 6.45 5.31 36.63
C GLY A 173 7.22 6.45 37.25
N CYS A 174 8.10 7.15 36.54
CA CYS A 174 8.86 8.29 37.02
C CYS A 174 8.76 9.49 36.07
N ALA A 175 8.99 10.69 36.61
CA ALA A 175 9.06 11.90 35.79
C ALA A 175 10.26 11.79 34.82
N GLY A 176 10.05 12.16 33.55
CA GLY A 176 11.09 12.07 32.53
C GLY A 176 11.30 10.70 31.91
N ALA A 177 10.51 9.66 32.28
CA ALA A 177 10.62 8.32 31.70
C ALA A 177 10.51 8.34 30.16
N LEU A 178 9.61 9.13 29.59
CA LEU A 178 9.47 9.27 28.15
C LEU A 178 10.75 9.78 27.49
N GLU A 179 11.33 10.85 28.01
CA GLU A 179 12.57 11.41 27.46
C GLU A 179 13.75 10.43 27.57
N GLN A 180 13.84 9.73 28.71
CA GLN A 180 14.87 8.73 28.93
C GLN A 180 14.74 7.58 27.95
N ASN A 181 13.54 7.02 27.78
CA ASN A 181 13.28 5.92 26.85
C ASN A 181 13.56 6.33 25.40
N MET A 182 13.14 7.51 24.98
CA MET A 182 13.44 8.02 23.64
C MET A 182 14.93 8.21 23.41
N GLY A 183 15.66 8.74 24.39
CA GLY A 183 17.11 8.86 24.30
C GLY A 183 17.83 7.51 24.16
N LEU A 184 17.41 6.51 24.94
CA LEU A 184 17.96 5.17 24.88
C LEU A 184 17.59 4.47 23.55
N GLU A 185 16.37 4.64 23.08
CA GLU A 185 15.89 4.07 21.81
C GLU A 185 16.73 4.56 20.64
N PHE A 186 16.92 5.86 20.50
CA PHE A 186 17.74 6.42 19.41
C PHE A 186 19.24 6.06 19.54
N ALA A 187 19.78 6.01 20.76
CA ALA A 187 21.18 5.61 20.95
C ALA A 187 21.39 4.13 20.61
N ARG A 188 20.48 3.24 21.00
CA ARG A 188 20.52 1.81 20.78
C ARG A 188 20.39 1.42 19.30
N ASN A 189 19.52 2.12 18.58
CA ASN A 189 19.11 1.76 17.22
C ASN A 189 19.61 2.76 16.16
N LYS A 190 20.66 3.51 16.47
CA LYS A 190 21.16 4.59 15.59
C LYS A 190 21.43 4.12 14.15
N GLU A 191 22.12 2.99 13.98
CA GLU A 191 22.47 2.45 12.66
C GLU A 191 21.21 2.11 11.84
N ARG A 192 20.23 1.45 12.47
CA ARG A 192 18.95 1.12 11.85
C ARG A 192 18.18 2.38 11.44
N TYR A 193 18.17 3.40 12.27
CA TYR A 193 17.46 4.65 11.96
C TYR A 193 18.14 5.49 10.91
N ASP A 194 19.48 5.47 10.86
CA ASP A 194 20.22 6.08 9.77
C ASP A 194 19.89 5.41 8.42
N PHE A 195 19.81 4.07 8.40
CA PHE A 195 19.40 3.30 7.23
C PHE A 195 17.95 3.61 6.81
N LEU A 196 17.01 3.62 7.75
CA LEU A 196 15.60 3.94 7.45
C LEU A 196 15.43 5.36 6.94
N LYS A 197 16.16 6.32 7.49
CA LYS A 197 16.19 7.69 6.99
C LYS A 197 16.71 7.76 5.55
N TRP A 198 17.79 7.04 5.26
CA TRP A 198 18.31 6.91 3.90
C TRP A 198 17.26 6.28 2.98
N SER A 199 16.59 5.21 3.41
CA SER A 199 15.54 4.53 2.64
C SER A 199 14.41 5.49 2.26
N GLN A 200 13.88 6.27 3.21
CA GLN A 200 12.83 7.26 2.96
C GLN A 200 13.25 8.37 1.98
N GLN A 201 14.54 8.67 1.88
CA GLN A 201 15.07 9.67 0.96
C GLN A 201 15.41 9.11 -0.42
N SER A 202 15.69 7.82 -0.48
CA SER A 202 16.22 7.14 -1.68
C SER A 202 15.14 6.42 -2.47
N PHE A 203 14.08 5.98 -1.83
CA PHE A 203 12.94 5.31 -2.47
C PHE A 203 11.75 6.26 -2.57
N ASP A 204 11.06 6.22 -3.70
CA ASP A 204 9.74 6.82 -3.85
C ASP A 204 8.69 5.94 -3.15
N ASN A 205 7.51 6.49 -2.87
CA ASN A 205 6.39 5.80 -2.23
C ASN A 205 6.69 5.19 -0.84
N VAL A 206 7.72 5.66 -0.15
CA VAL A 206 8.10 5.19 1.19
C VAL A 206 7.86 6.26 2.23
N ARG A 207 7.13 5.92 3.27
CA ARG A 207 6.93 6.76 4.46
C ARG A 207 7.33 5.98 5.70
N ILE A 208 8.17 6.59 6.54
CA ILE A 208 8.63 5.98 7.79
C ILE A 208 8.13 6.80 8.97
N VAL A 209 7.41 6.13 9.87
CA VAL A 209 6.91 6.71 11.11
C VAL A 209 7.87 6.34 12.24
N PRO A 210 8.46 7.34 12.90
CA PRO A 210 9.48 7.11 13.92
C PRO A 210 8.90 6.54 15.22
N PRO A 211 9.77 6.03 16.14
CA PRO A 211 9.33 5.54 17.42
C PRO A 211 8.62 6.63 18.25
N GLY A 212 7.62 6.22 19.04
CA GLY A 212 6.84 7.10 19.89
C GLY A 212 5.62 7.74 19.23
N ALA A 213 5.35 7.44 17.95
CA ALA A 213 4.18 7.94 17.23
C ALA A 213 2.92 7.05 17.38
N GLY A 214 3.01 6.00 18.20
CA GLY A 214 1.90 5.08 18.46
C GLY A 214 2.02 3.76 17.73
N ILE A 215 1.08 2.85 18.01
CA ILE A 215 1.06 1.47 17.54
C ILE A 215 0.68 1.45 16.05
N CYS A 216 1.38 0.58 15.28
CA CYS A 216 1.27 0.47 13.83
C CYS A 216 -0.18 0.28 13.36
N HIS A 217 -0.80 -0.82 13.79
CA HIS A 217 -2.07 -1.27 13.22
C HIS A 217 -3.32 -0.77 13.97
N GLN A 218 -3.17 -0.01 15.06
CA GLN A 218 -4.27 0.57 15.81
C GLN A 218 -4.36 2.08 15.61
N LEU A 219 -3.32 2.81 15.97
CA LEU A 219 -3.34 4.28 15.91
C LEU A 219 -2.89 4.81 14.55
N ASN A 220 -1.81 4.28 14.00
CA ASN A 220 -1.26 4.80 12.74
C ASN A 220 -2.11 4.42 11.53
N ILE A 221 -2.76 3.26 11.52
CA ILE A 221 -3.63 2.88 10.41
C ILE A 221 -4.79 3.86 10.21
N GLU A 222 -5.33 4.43 11.28
CA GLU A 222 -6.37 5.46 11.20
C GLU A 222 -5.87 6.77 10.56
N GLN A 223 -4.56 7.01 10.60
CA GLN A 223 -3.94 8.17 9.95
C GLN A 223 -3.64 7.93 8.47
N PHE A 224 -3.50 6.66 8.06
CA PHE A 224 -3.09 6.28 6.72
C PHE A 224 -4.24 5.82 5.85
N ALA A 225 -5.29 5.27 6.47
CA ALA A 225 -6.44 4.73 5.75
C ALA A 225 -7.26 5.83 5.09
N HIS A 226 -7.55 5.63 3.80
CA HIS A 226 -8.34 6.57 3.00
C HIS A 226 -9.76 6.08 2.71
N VAL A 227 -10.06 4.79 2.93
CA VAL A 227 -11.30 4.10 2.52
C VAL A 227 -11.47 4.08 0.99
N VAL A 228 -11.30 5.22 0.33
CA VAL A 228 -11.17 5.36 -1.12
C VAL A 228 -9.83 6.02 -1.41
N MET A 229 -9.05 5.39 -2.26
CA MET A 229 -7.81 5.92 -2.81
C MET A 229 -7.98 6.37 -4.25
N THR A 230 -7.04 7.19 -4.70
CA THR A 230 -6.91 7.56 -6.10
C THR A 230 -5.53 7.20 -6.63
N SER A 231 -5.40 7.10 -7.94
CA SER A 231 -4.09 6.92 -8.57
C SER A 231 -3.10 8.04 -8.23
N ASP A 232 -3.61 9.25 -7.93
CA ASP A 232 -2.79 10.38 -7.48
C ASP A 232 -2.23 10.17 -6.07
N ASP A 233 -3.05 9.61 -5.15
CA ASP A 233 -2.61 9.26 -3.79
C ASP A 233 -1.54 8.16 -3.81
N ALA A 234 -1.63 7.26 -4.78
CA ALA A 234 -0.65 6.19 -4.98
C ALA A 234 0.65 6.67 -5.67
N GLY A 235 0.72 7.93 -6.09
CA GLY A 235 1.88 8.46 -6.80
C GLY A 235 2.06 7.91 -8.22
N VAL A 236 1.00 7.34 -8.81
CA VAL A 236 1.02 6.79 -10.17
C VAL A 236 1.08 7.92 -11.18
N ALA A 237 2.13 7.91 -12.01
CA ALA A 237 2.25 8.88 -13.10
C ALA A 237 1.15 8.64 -14.15
N ARG A 238 0.48 9.70 -14.55
CA ARG A 238 -0.58 9.66 -15.57
C ARG A 238 -0.12 10.32 -16.86
N ALA A 239 -0.66 9.86 -17.98
CA ALA A 239 -0.50 10.57 -19.25
C ALA A 239 -1.29 11.91 -19.24
N ASP A 240 -0.84 12.85 -20.06
CA ASP A 240 -1.53 14.16 -20.18
C ASP A 240 -2.97 13.95 -20.64
N GLY A 241 -3.94 14.42 -19.82
CA GLY A 241 -5.36 14.29 -20.09
C GLY A 241 -6.02 13.01 -19.57
N GLU A 242 -5.26 12.08 -19.02
CA GLU A 242 -5.79 10.89 -18.39
C GLU A 242 -6.47 11.22 -17.04
N ARG A 243 -7.63 10.61 -16.79
CA ARG A 243 -8.38 10.83 -15.54
C ARG A 243 -7.78 10.02 -14.41
N PRO A 244 -7.77 10.55 -13.17
CA PRO A 244 -7.39 9.73 -12.02
C PRO A 244 -8.41 8.60 -11.83
N VAL A 245 -7.90 7.44 -11.41
CA VAL A 245 -8.72 6.29 -11.06
C VAL A 245 -9.02 6.34 -9.56
N ALA A 246 -10.30 6.21 -9.20
CA ALA A 246 -10.74 6.06 -7.82
C ALA A 246 -11.08 4.59 -7.53
N TYR A 247 -10.59 4.07 -6.41
CA TYR A 247 -10.75 2.66 -6.03
C TYR A 247 -10.76 2.49 -4.50
N PHE A 248 -11.21 1.33 -4.03
CA PHE A 248 -11.19 1.01 -2.60
C PHE A 248 -9.76 0.93 -2.07
N ASP A 249 -9.52 1.57 -0.93
CA ASP A 249 -8.28 1.37 -0.18
C ASP A 249 -8.23 -0.07 0.33
N THR A 250 -7.12 -0.74 0.06
CA THR A 250 -6.85 -2.11 0.48
C THR A 250 -5.42 -2.22 0.99
N LEU A 251 -5.21 -3.09 1.97
CA LEU A 251 -3.97 -3.14 2.71
C LEU A 251 -3.50 -4.58 2.89
N VAL A 252 -2.23 -4.83 2.60
CA VAL A 252 -1.52 -5.97 3.17
C VAL A 252 -0.45 -5.49 4.13
N GLY A 253 -0.17 -6.28 5.15
CA GLY A 253 0.84 -5.90 6.13
C GLY A 253 1.59 -7.10 6.68
N THR A 254 2.81 -6.85 7.16
CA THR A 254 3.70 -7.90 7.69
C THR A 254 3.40 -8.26 9.14
N ASP A 255 2.22 -7.95 9.65
CA ASP A 255 1.79 -8.20 11.01
C ASP A 255 0.41 -8.86 11.06
N SER A 256 0.20 -9.73 12.06
CA SER A 256 -1.08 -10.39 12.32
C SER A 256 -2.21 -9.43 12.71
N HIS A 257 -1.89 -8.20 13.13
CA HIS A 257 -2.87 -7.16 13.47
C HIS A 257 -3.37 -6.36 12.26
N THR A 258 -2.80 -6.56 11.06
CA THR A 258 -3.24 -5.90 9.82
C THR A 258 -4.75 -6.00 9.59
N PRO A 259 -5.45 -7.13 9.91
CA PRO A 259 -6.90 -7.23 9.79
C PRO A 259 -7.71 -6.20 10.61
N THR A 260 -7.11 -5.47 11.55
CA THR A 260 -7.80 -4.37 12.27
C THR A 260 -8.26 -3.26 11.31
N ALA A 261 -7.63 -3.12 10.14
CA ALA A 261 -8.05 -2.22 9.08
C ALA A 261 -9.50 -2.45 8.62
N ASN A 262 -10.01 -3.69 8.72
CA ASN A 262 -11.39 -4.00 8.36
C ASN A 262 -12.41 -3.28 9.27
N GLY A 263 -12.02 -2.94 10.50
CA GLY A 263 -12.85 -2.18 11.44
C GLY A 263 -13.11 -0.73 11.03
N ILE A 264 -12.30 -0.18 10.13
CA ILE A 264 -12.45 1.18 9.58
C ILE A 264 -12.84 1.18 8.10
N GLY A 265 -13.26 0.02 7.57
CA GLY A 265 -13.77 -0.10 6.21
C GLY A 265 -12.69 -0.30 5.14
N VAL A 266 -11.47 -0.64 5.53
CA VAL A 266 -10.36 -0.97 4.62
C VAL A 266 -10.12 -2.47 4.64
N LEU A 267 -10.26 -3.13 3.49
CA LEU A 267 -9.97 -4.57 3.39
C LEU A 267 -8.48 -4.81 3.59
N GLY A 268 -8.14 -5.54 4.65
CA GLY A 268 -6.75 -5.79 5.00
C GLY A 268 -6.52 -7.15 5.63
N TRP A 269 -5.34 -7.73 5.36
CA TRP A 269 -4.87 -8.97 6.01
C TRP A 269 -3.34 -9.04 6.12
N GLY A 270 -2.86 -9.91 7.01
CA GLY A 270 -1.45 -10.15 7.22
C GLY A 270 -0.88 -11.09 6.17
N VAL A 271 0.33 -10.79 5.72
CA VAL A 271 1.13 -11.58 4.77
C VAL A 271 2.54 -11.78 5.29
N GLY A 272 3.29 -12.69 4.68
CA GLY A 272 4.72 -12.84 4.94
C GLY A 272 5.55 -11.69 4.35
N GLY A 273 6.81 -11.55 4.80
CA GLY A 273 7.72 -10.50 4.33
C GLY A 273 7.91 -10.53 2.81
N ILE A 274 8.14 -11.72 2.24
CA ILE A 274 8.34 -11.91 0.80
C ILE A 274 7.10 -11.53 -0.01
N GLU A 275 5.90 -11.86 0.49
CA GLU A 275 4.64 -11.49 -0.17
C GLU A 275 4.41 -9.98 -0.12
N ALA A 276 4.72 -9.34 1.02
CA ALA A 276 4.65 -7.90 1.15
C ALA A 276 5.67 -7.18 0.24
N GLU A 277 6.87 -7.75 0.09
CA GLU A 277 7.90 -7.26 -0.82
C GLU A 277 7.45 -7.35 -2.28
N ALA A 278 6.92 -8.51 -2.69
CA ALA A 278 6.38 -8.72 -4.02
C ALA A 278 5.23 -7.73 -4.33
N ALA A 279 4.31 -7.55 -3.37
CA ALA A 279 3.22 -6.59 -3.48
C ALA A 279 3.74 -5.13 -3.60
N ALA A 280 4.75 -4.77 -2.80
CA ALA A 280 5.37 -3.45 -2.88
C ALA A 280 6.02 -3.20 -4.26
N LEU A 281 6.54 -4.25 -4.91
CA LEU A 281 7.07 -4.20 -6.27
C LEU A 281 5.99 -4.29 -7.37
N GLY A 282 4.71 -4.24 -6.99
CA GLY A 282 3.58 -4.23 -7.92
C GLY A 282 3.13 -5.61 -8.40
N GLN A 283 3.59 -6.70 -7.77
CA GLN A 283 3.13 -8.04 -8.10
C GLN A 283 1.82 -8.34 -7.37
N PRO A 284 0.81 -8.92 -8.04
CA PRO A 284 -0.41 -9.35 -7.38
C PRO A 284 -0.15 -10.52 -6.43
N ILE A 285 -0.98 -10.64 -5.42
CA ILE A 285 -0.99 -11.76 -4.49
C ILE A 285 -2.05 -12.76 -4.94
N THR A 286 -1.65 -14.00 -5.20
CA THR A 286 -2.61 -15.07 -5.49
C THR A 286 -3.31 -15.51 -4.21
N THR A 287 -4.63 -15.48 -4.20
CA THR A 287 -5.45 -15.91 -3.07
C THR A 287 -6.69 -16.67 -3.53
N LEU A 288 -7.24 -17.51 -2.67
CA LEU A 288 -8.56 -18.10 -2.92
C LEU A 288 -9.65 -17.07 -2.62
N VAL A 289 -10.73 -17.06 -3.40
CA VAL A 289 -11.94 -16.29 -3.01
C VAL A 289 -12.40 -16.79 -1.64
N PRO A 290 -12.38 -15.98 -0.59
CA PRO A 290 -12.64 -16.47 0.76
C PRO A 290 -14.12 -16.69 1.01
N ARG A 291 -14.43 -17.68 1.85
CA ARG A 291 -15.74 -17.76 2.48
C ARG A 291 -15.85 -16.68 3.55
N VAL A 292 -16.81 -15.80 3.42
CA VAL A 292 -17.04 -14.72 4.40
C VAL A 292 -18.06 -15.18 5.46
N VAL A 293 -17.71 -14.97 6.73
CA VAL A 293 -18.59 -15.25 7.87
C VAL A 293 -18.85 -13.95 8.62
N GLY A 294 -20.09 -13.50 8.64
CA GLY A 294 -20.51 -12.34 9.42
C GLY A 294 -20.82 -12.73 10.87
N VAL A 295 -20.37 -11.88 11.81
CA VAL A 295 -20.70 -11.99 13.25
C VAL A 295 -21.43 -10.72 13.66
N ARG A 296 -22.59 -10.89 14.37
CA ARG A 296 -23.40 -9.81 14.92
C ARG A 296 -23.29 -9.76 16.44
#